data_2f6b57381ac08cc10d8a4ffe6f9f758f
#
_entry.id   2f6b57381ac08cc10d8a4ffe6f9f758f
#
_cell.length_a   1.000
_cell.length_b   1.000
_cell.length_c   1.000
_cell.angle_alpha   90.00
_cell.angle_beta   90.00
_cell.angle_gamma   90.00
#
_symmetry.space_group_name_H-M   'P 1'
#
loop_
_entity.id
_entity.type
_entity.pdbx_description
1 polymer ?
#
loop_
_entity_poly.entity_id
_entity_poly.type
_entity_poly.pdbx_seq_one_letter_code
_entity_poly.pdbx_strand_id
1 'polypeptide(L)'
;MDLTIYTLTHKHFTKPHDNMYVPLQVGTAINSPLGYLRDDTGDNISALNGYYSELTGLYWIWKNVHDINYVGTCHYRRYLIDENEHIMNEKQYEQIFKEYELVTTKRVVLNNSYHYGFSANHNVTALDMTGEVIKELYPEYYDTFIQLVNGNETYFGNMIVTSKELFDKYLSLIHISE
;
A
#
# COMPACT_ATOMS: atom_id res chain seq x y z
N MET A 1 13.05 -5.23 -16.86
CA MET A 1 12.04 -4.24 -16.42
C MET A 1 12.62 -3.43 -15.27
N ASP A 2 12.40 -2.12 -15.25
CA ASP A 2 12.86 -1.27 -14.13
C ASP A 2 11.75 -1.23 -13.06
N LEU A 3 11.79 -2.20 -12.15
CA LEU A 3 10.81 -2.42 -11.09
C LEU A 3 11.51 -2.56 -9.73
N THR A 4 11.04 -1.80 -8.75
CA THR A 4 11.41 -1.97 -7.34
C THR A 4 10.17 -2.20 -6.49
N ILE A 5 10.17 -3.25 -5.67
CA ILE A 5 9.13 -3.54 -4.68
C ILE A 5 9.69 -3.31 -3.29
N TYR A 6 9.20 -2.28 -2.62
CA TYR A 6 9.61 -1.94 -1.26
C TYR A 6 8.92 -2.86 -0.26
N THR A 7 9.71 -3.63 0.48
CA THR A 7 9.21 -4.49 1.56
C THR A 7 9.19 -3.70 2.86
N LEU A 8 8.00 -3.23 3.24
CA LEU A 8 7.81 -2.41 4.44
C LEU A 8 7.99 -3.24 5.69
N THR A 9 8.88 -2.79 6.59
CA THR A 9 9.22 -3.54 7.79
C THR A 9 9.52 -2.63 9.00
N HIS A 10 9.25 -3.16 10.18
CA HIS A 10 9.72 -2.60 11.48
C HIS A 10 10.55 -3.65 12.25
N LYS A 11 10.93 -4.77 11.62
CA LYS A 11 11.68 -5.88 12.21
C LYS A 11 12.66 -6.47 11.20
N HIS A 12 13.67 -7.19 11.71
CA HIS A 12 14.48 -8.07 10.87
C HIS A 12 13.64 -9.21 10.30
N PHE A 13 13.89 -9.56 9.06
CA PHE A 13 13.22 -10.66 8.36
C PHE A 13 14.14 -11.25 7.28
N THR A 14 13.80 -12.44 6.79
CA THR A 14 14.47 -13.04 5.64
C THR A 14 13.87 -12.47 4.36
N LYS A 15 14.65 -11.67 3.64
CA LYS A 15 14.17 -11.08 2.38
C LYS A 15 14.11 -12.13 1.26
N PRO A 16 13.21 -11.98 0.27
CA PRO A 16 13.24 -12.76 -0.96
C PRO A 16 14.60 -12.68 -1.67
N HIS A 17 14.95 -13.70 -2.43
CA HIS A 17 16.22 -13.74 -3.16
C HIS A 17 16.29 -12.76 -4.33
N ASP A 18 15.16 -12.37 -4.90
CA ASP A 18 15.11 -11.43 -6.01
C ASP A 18 15.47 -10.01 -5.56
N ASN A 19 16.37 -9.37 -6.29
CA ASN A 19 16.90 -8.04 -5.93
C ASN A 19 15.90 -6.91 -6.09
N MET A 20 14.80 -7.11 -6.83
CA MET A 20 13.73 -6.12 -6.92
C MET A 20 13.03 -5.87 -5.58
N TYR A 21 13.12 -6.81 -4.61
CA TYR A 21 12.59 -6.64 -3.25
C TYR A 21 13.59 -5.90 -2.37
N VAL A 22 13.30 -4.63 -2.07
CA VAL A 22 14.14 -3.75 -1.28
C VAL A 22 13.52 -3.51 0.10
N PRO A 23 14.15 -3.95 1.20
CA PRO A 23 13.65 -3.65 2.54
C PRO A 23 13.63 -2.15 2.82
N LEU A 24 12.47 -1.62 3.23
CA LEU A 24 12.29 -0.25 3.68
C LEU A 24 11.79 -0.27 5.12
N GLN A 25 12.64 0.19 6.07
CA GLN A 25 12.24 0.32 7.46
C GLN A 25 11.34 1.55 7.63
N VAL A 26 10.16 1.34 8.21
CA VAL A 26 9.18 2.38 8.49
C VAL A 26 9.25 2.82 9.96
N GLY A 27 8.94 4.10 10.22
CA GLY A 27 9.01 4.69 11.55
C GLY A 27 10.44 4.82 12.09
N THR A 28 11.43 4.98 11.23
CA THR A 28 12.84 5.04 11.63
C THR A 28 13.17 6.28 12.47
N ALA A 29 12.38 7.36 12.35
CA ALA A 29 12.53 8.56 13.19
C ALA A 29 12.26 8.30 14.67
N ILE A 30 11.50 7.25 15.01
CA ILE A 30 11.10 6.93 16.39
C ILE A 30 11.53 5.52 16.83
N ASN A 31 12.24 4.76 15.97
CA ASN A 31 12.70 3.42 16.25
C ASN A 31 14.18 3.24 15.88
N SER A 32 14.86 2.31 16.54
CA SER A 32 16.25 2.00 16.24
C SER A 32 16.45 1.48 14.82
N PRO A 33 17.52 1.93 14.12
CA PRO A 33 17.82 1.47 12.77
C PRO A 33 18.10 -0.04 12.70
N LEU A 34 17.57 -0.70 11.66
CA LEU A 34 17.77 -2.12 11.38
C LEU A 34 18.81 -2.39 10.29
N GLY A 35 19.46 -1.35 9.75
CA GLY A 35 20.42 -1.48 8.64
C GLY A 35 19.78 -1.58 7.26
N TYR A 36 18.48 -1.32 7.13
CA TYR A 36 17.75 -1.23 5.88
C TYR A 36 17.66 0.22 5.37
N LEU A 37 17.12 0.39 4.17
CA LEU A 37 16.68 1.70 3.70
C LEU A 37 15.69 2.29 4.71
N ARG A 38 15.73 3.61 4.94
CA ARG A 38 15.01 4.28 6.02
C ARG A 38 14.00 5.26 5.47
N ASP A 39 12.82 5.31 6.08
CA ASP A 39 11.76 6.24 5.72
C ASP A 39 11.85 7.64 6.37
N ASP A 40 12.94 7.94 7.11
CA ASP A 40 13.17 9.22 7.79
C ASP A 40 14.19 10.13 7.06
N THR A 41 14.47 9.85 5.79
CA THR A 41 15.35 10.66 4.93
C THR A 41 14.53 11.48 3.94
N GLY A 42 15.07 12.61 3.45
CA GLY A 42 14.37 13.47 2.51
C GLY A 42 13.02 13.98 3.04
N ASP A 43 12.04 14.14 2.14
CA ASP A 43 10.67 14.50 2.51
C ASP A 43 9.97 13.28 3.13
N ASN A 44 9.55 13.39 4.40
CA ASN A 44 9.05 12.23 5.14
C ASN A 44 8.11 12.61 6.29
N ILE A 45 7.30 11.64 6.69
CA ILE A 45 6.42 11.68 7.86
C ILE A 45 6.73 10.54 8.84
N SER A 46 7.96 10.05 8.86
CA SER A 46 8.40 8.90 9.66
C SER A 46 8.10 9.02 11.14
N ALA A 47 8.18 10.23 11.71
CA ALA A 47 7.83 10.50 13.12
C ALA A 47 6.34 10.23 13.44
N LEU A 48 5.47 10.24 12.42
CA LEU A 48 4.03 9.98 12.55
C LEU A 48 3.67 8.49 12.40
N ASN A 49 4.66 7.59 12.35
CA ASN A 49 4.43 6.15 12.15
C ASN A 49 3.49 5.52 13.19
N GLY A 50 3.42 6.05 14.40
CA GLY A 50 2.47 5.62 15.44
C GLY A 50 0.99 5.78 15.02
N TYR A 51 0.69 6.70 14.10
CA TYR A 51 -0.65 6.96 13.58
C TYR A 51 -0.86 6.35 12.19
N TYR A 52 0.14 6.44 11.31
CA TYR A 52 0.04 6.09 9.90
C TYR A 52 0.60 4.70 9.56
N SER A 53 1.27 4.03 10.50
CA SER A 53 1.85 2.68 10.30
C SER A 53 2.69 2.61 9.01
N GLU A 54 2.40 1.66 8.14
CA GLU A 54 3.10 1.47 6.86
C GLU A 54 2.94 2.63 5.87
N LEU A 55 1.94 3.48 6.04
CA LEU A 55 1.72 4.63 5.15
C LEU A 55 2.89 5.62 5.18
N THR A 56 3.68 5.68 6.26
CA THR A 56 4.90 6.51 6.29
C THR A 56 5.92 6.05 5.26
N GLY A 57 6.01 4.74 5.01
CA GLY A 57 6.86 4.18 3.95
C GLY A 57 6.31 4.48 2.54
N LEU A 58 4.99 4.38 2.34
CA LEU A 58 4.35 4.75 1.08
C LEU A 58 4.58 6.23 0.76
N TYR A 59 4.41 7.11 1.75
CA TYR A 59 4.70 8.54 1.63
C TYR A 59 6.15 8.78 1.22
N TRP A 60 7.10 8.11 1.91
CA TRP A 60 8.52 8.26 1.60
C TRP A 60 8.84 7.83 0.15
N ILE A 61 8.28 6.71 -0.32
CA ILE A 61 8.45 6.24 -1.71
C ILE A 61 7.91 7.29 -2.68
N TRP A 62 6.72 7.82 -2.42
CA TRP A 62 6.11 8.84 -3.26
C TRP A 62 6.98 10.09 -3.40
N LYS A 63 7.50 10.60 -2.29
CA LYS A 63 8.24 11.87 -2.24
C LYS A 63 9.71 11.77 -2.65
N ASN A 64 10.32 10.60 -2.56
CA ASN A 64 11.78 10.50 -2.70
C ASN A 64 12.25 9.54 -3.81
N VAL A 65 11.35 8.75 -4.40
CA VAL A 65 11.69 7.81 -5.47
C VAL A 65 11.14 8.33 -6.79
N HIS A 66 12.02 8.71 -7.73
CA HIS A 66 11.60 9.34 -8.99
C HIS A 66 12.08 8.59 -10.23
N ASP A 67 13.28 8.00 -10.19
CA ASP A 67 13.96 7.44 -11.35
C ASP A 67 13.67 5.94 -11.52
N ILE A 68 12.39 5.55 -11.48
CA ILE A 68 11.94 4.18 -11.76
C ILE A 68 10.63 4.18 -12.57
N ASN A 69 10.44 3.14 -13.39
CA ASN A 69 9.25 3.01 -14.22
C ASN A 69 8.10 2.33 -13.47
N TYR A 70 8.42 1.32 -12.67
CA TYR A 70 7.43 0.55 -11.90
C TYR A 70 7.83 0.47 -10.43
N VAL A 71 6.85 0.59 -9.57
CA VAL A 71 7.02 0.54 -8.12
C VAL A 71 5.97 -0.35 -7.48
N GLY A 72 6.35 -1.03 -6.42
CA GLY A 72 5.41 -1.79 -5.63
C GLY A 72 5.71 -1.72 -4.14
N THR A 73 4.74 -2.16 -3.36
CA THR A 73 4.85 -2.32 -1.92
C THR A 73 4.37 -3.69 -1.48
N CYS A 74 5.05 -4.28 -0.54
CA CYS A 74 4.64 -5.47 0.18
C CYS A 74 5.05 -5.36 1.65
N HIS A 75 4.64 -6.32 2.47
CA HIS A 75 5.01 -6.36 3.88
C HIS A 75 6.04 -7.46 4.12
N TYR A 76 6.87 -7.32 5.13
CA TYR A 76 7.91 -8.31 5.47
C TYR A 76 7.39 -9.73 5.75
N ARG A 77 6.08 -9.92 5.89
CA ARG A 77 5.40 -11.23 6.08
C ARG A 77 4.35 -11.53 5.02
N ARG A 78 4.18 -10.67 4.01
CA ARG A 78 3.14 -10.82 2.99
C ARG A 78 3.68 -10.37 1.66
N TYR A 79 3.59 -11.25 0.68
CA TYR A 79 4.07 -11.04 -0.68
C TYR A 79 2.97 -11.40 -1.66
N LEU A 80 3.00 -10.80 -2.84
CA LEU A 80 2.21 -11.28 -3.95
C LEU A 80 2.84 -12.58 -4.46
N ILE A 81 2.02 -13.59 -4.66
CA ILE A 81 2.43 -14.95 -5.05
C ILE A 81 1.76 -15.36 -6.36
N ASP A 82 2.41 -16.24 -7.08
CA ASP A 82 1.84 -16.87 -8.28
C ASP A 82 0.86 -18.02 -7.91
N GLU A 83 0.31 -18.69 -8.93
CA GLU A 83 -0.61 -19.83 -8.77
C GLU A 83 0.00 -21.06 -8.09
N ASN A 84 1.35 -21.13 -8.04
CA ASN A 84 2.10 -22.19 -7.37
C ASN A 84 2.57 -21.80 -5.96
N GLU A 85 2.05 -20.69 -5.42
CA GLU A 85 2.41 -20.12 -4.11
C GLU A 85 3.88 -19.65 -4.01
N HIS A 86 4.54 -19.40 -5.14
CA HIS A 86 5.87 -18.80 -5.14
C HIS A 86 5.78 -17.28 -5.15
N ILE A 87 6.68 -16.62 -4.41
CA ILE A 87 6.80 -15.15 -4.47
C ILE A 87 7.13 -14.76 -5.90
N MET A 88 6.34 -13.82 -6.45
CA MET A 88 6.47 -13.37 -7.83
C MET A 88 7.84 -12.74 -8.10
N ASN A 89 8.40 -13.02 -9.26
CA ASN A 89 9.67 -12.48 -9.76
C ASN A 89 9.45 -11.43 -10.85
N GLU A 90 10.52 -10.73 -11.23
CA GLU A 90 10.48 -9.65 -12.22
C GLU A 90 9.89 -10.10 -13.56
N LYS A 91 10.22 -11.30 -14.06
CA LYS A 91 9.71 -11.80 -15.35
C LYS A 91 8.20 -12.00 -15.35
N GLN A 92 7.62 -12.42 -14.24
CA GLN A 92 6.19 -12.58 -14.09
C GLN A 92 5.49 -11.22 -14.12
N TYR A 93 6.02 -10.20 -13.47
CA TYR A 93 5.50 -8.84 -13.57
C TYR A 93 5.63 -8.27 -14.99
N GLU A 94 6.73 -8.51 -15.71
CA GLU A 94 6.89 -8.12 -17.11
C GLU A 94 5.79 -8.70 -18.02
N GLN A 95 5.35 -9.93 -17.77
CA GLN A 95 4.26 -10.52 -18.56
C GLN A 95 2.91 -9.90 -18.19
N ILE A 96 2.64 -9.73 -16.90
CA ILE A 96 1.37 -9.16 -16.40
C ILE A 96 1.17 -7.73 -16.92
N PHE A 97 2.19 -6.91 -16.87
CA PHE A 97 2.11 -5.50 -17.32
C PHE A 97 2.01 -5.29 -18.84
N LYS A 98 2.00 -6.37 -19.63
CA LYS A 98 1.58 -6.29 -21.04
C LYS A 98 0.08 -6.15 -21.22
N GLU A 99 -0.70 -6.59 -20.24
CA GLU A 99 -2.17 -6.65 -20.30
C GLU A 99 -2.85 -5.84 -19.19
N TYR A 100 -2.17 -5.65 -18.05
CA TYR A 100 -2.72 -5.00 -16.86
C TYR A 100 -1.84 -3.85 -16.41
N GLU A 101 -2.44 -2.83 -15.83
CA GLU A 101 -1.73 -1.65 -15.32
C GLU A 101 -1.39 -1.76 -13.82
N LEU A 102 -2.05 -2.68 -13.12
CA LEU A 102 -1.97 -2.79 -11.66
C LEU A 102 -2.06 -4.25 -11.21
N VAL A 103 -1.22 -4.61 -10.25
CA VAL A 103 -1.29 -5.87 -9.51
C VAL A 103 -1.55 -5.57 -8.04
N THR A 104 -2.53 -6.21 -7.46
CA THR A 104 -2.87 -6.08 -6.04
C THR A 104 -3.26 -7.44 -5.45
N THR A 105 -3.71 -7.46 -4.21
CA THR A 105 -4.15 -8.68 -3.53
C THR A 105 -5.44 -9.22 -4.15
N LYS A 106 -5.70 -10.51 -3.93
CA LYS A 106 -6.90 -11.16 -4.44
C LYS A 106 -8.16 -10.53 -3.85
N ARG A 107 -9.18 -10.31 -4.69
CA ARG A 107 -10.51 -9.92 -4.26
C ARG A 107 -11.10 -10.95 -3.31
N VAL A 108 -11.68 -10.46 -2.22
CA VAL A 108 -12.38 -11.26 -1.21
C VAL A 108 -13.85 -10.91 -1.23
N VAL A 109 -14.71 -11.93 -1.24
CA VAL A 109 -16.15 -11.79 -1.08
C VAL A 109 -16.50 -12.09 0.37
N LEU A 110 -17.08 -11.12 1.04
CA LEU A 110 -17.49 -11.19 2.45
C LEU A 110 -18.91 -11.77 2.57
N ASN A 111 -19.24 -12.33 3.73
CA ASN A 111 -20.60 -12.81 4.02
C ASN A 111 -21.60 -11.68 4.25
N ASN A 112 -21.12 -10.48 4.62
CA ASN A 112 -21.92 -9.29 4.89
C ASN A 112 -21.26 -8.08 4.19
N SER A 113 -21.89 -6.90 4.28
CA SER A 113 -21.27 -5.68 3.78
C SER A 113 -19.93 -5.39 4.49
N TYR A 114 -19.05 -4.67 3.80
CA TYR A 114 -17.79 -4.21 4.40
C TYR A 114 -18.06 -3.38 5.67
N HIS A 115 -19.04 -2.47 5.62
CA HIS A 115 -19.45 -1.64 6.76
C HIS A 115 -19.84 -2.49 7.98
N TYR A 116 -20.64 -3.55 7.78
CA TYR A 116 -20.99 -4.46 8.87
C TYR A 116 -19.75 -5.17 9.44
N GLY A 117 -18.89 -5.72 8.60
CA GLY A 117 -17.67 -6.39 9.02
C GLY A 117 -16.69 -5.44 9.75
N PHE A 118 -16.59 -4.19 9.30
CA PHE A 118 -15.80 -3.15 9.96
C PHE A 118 -16.38 -2.83 11.34
N SER A 119 -17.70 -2.63 11.46
CA SER A 119 -18.38 -2.30 12.72
C SER A 119 -18.23 -3.39 13.79
N ALA A 120 -18.10 -4.64 13.38
CA ALA A 120 -17.92 -5.77 14.30
C ALA A 120 -16.50 -5.83 14.91
N ASN A 121 -15.50 -5.18 14.30
CA ASN A 121 -14.09 -5.31 14.69
C ASN A 121 -13.41 -3.97 15.00
N HIS A 122 -13.99 -2.85 14.58
CA HIS A 122 -13.41 -1.51 14.69
C HIS A 122 -14.47 -0.47 15.08
N ASN A 123 -14.00 0.73 15.40
CA ASN A 123 -14.90 1.86 15.63
C ASN A 123 -15.51 2.33 14.30
N VAL A 124 -16.78 2.03 14.09
CA VAL A 124 -17.50 2.35 12.84
C VAL A 124 -17.56 3.85 12.56
N THR A 125 -17.56 4.70 13.60
CA THR A 125 -17.52 6.15 13.43
C THR A 125 -16.32 6.62 12.59
N ALA A 126 -15.18 5.92 12.67
CA ALA A 126 -14.02 6.24 11.84
C ALA A 126 -14.29 6.02 10.34
N LEU A 127 -15.02 4.96 9.99
CA LEU A 127 -15.40 4.69 8.60
C LEU A 127 -16.44 5.71 8.10
N ASP A 128 -17.42 6.06 8.94
CA ASP A 128 -18.45 7.04 8.61
C ASP A 128 -17.82 8.44 8.42
N MET A 129 -16.91 8.84 9.31
CA MET A 129 -16.14 10.09 9.17
C MET A 129 -15.28 10.10 7.90
N THR A 130 -14.71 8.97 7.51
CA THR A 130 -13.99 8.86 6.22
C THR A 130 -14.92 9.19 5.05
N GLY A 131 -16.17 8.73 5.09
CA GLY A 131 -17.17 9.09 4.08
C GLY A 131 -17.45 10.59 4.02
N GLU A 132 -17.59 11.26 5.16
CA GLU A 132 -17.80 12.71 5.21
C GLU A 132 -16.58 13.48 4.68
N VAL A 133 -15.36 13.07 5.01
CA VAL A 133 -14.12 13.68 4.48
C VAL A 133 -14.03 13.50 2.96
N ILE A 134 -14.33 12.31 2.44
CA ILE A 134 -14.37 12.06 0.99
C ILE A 134 -15.40 12.96 0.32
N LYS A 135 -16.59 13.09 0.92
CA LYS A 135 -17.66 13.93 0.38
C LYS A 135 -17.27 15.42 0.31
N GLU A 136 -16.49 15.88 1.29
CA GLU A 136 -16.00 17.25 1.36
C GLU A 136 -14.84 17.52 0.40
N LEU A 137 -13.81 16.65 0.40
CA LEU A 137 -12.56 16.86 -0.33
C LEU A 137 -12.59 16.30 -1.76
N TYR A 138 -13.34 15.19 -1.97
CA TYR A 138 -13.37 14.43 -3.22
C TYR A 138 -14.79 13.96 -3.54
N PRO A 139 -15.75 14.87 -3.72
CA PRO A 139 -17.17 14.53 -3.90
C PRO A 139 -17.42 13.56 -5.07
N GLU A 140 -16.55 13.54 -6.08
CA GLU A 140 -16.62 12.62 -7.23
C GLU A 140 -16.38 11.15 -6.85
N TYR A 141 -15.72 10.88 -5.72
CA TYR A 141 -15.49 9.51 -5.20
C TYR A 141 -16.53 9.07 -4.16
N TYR A 142 -17.40 9.97 -3.68
CA TYR A 142 -18.29 9.67 -2.58
C TYR A 142 -19.27 8.53 -2.89
N ASP A 143 -19.91 8.55 -4.04
CA ASP A 143 -20.86 7.51 -4.43
C ASP A 143 -20.16 6.15 -4.58
N THR A 144 -18.95 6.13 -5.12
CA THR A 144 -18.12 4.92 -5.24
C THR A 144 -17.73 4.40 -3.86
N PHE A 145 -17.35 5.28 -2.93
CA PHE A 145 -17.07 4.90 -1.54
C PHE A 145 -18.29 4.27 -0.88
N ILE A 146 -19.46 4.89 -0.97
CA ILE A 146 -20.72 4.37 -0.42
C ILE A 146 -21.08 3.02 -1.01
N GLN A 147 -20.94 2.85 -2.32
CA GLN A 147 -21.17 1.57 -2.99
C GLN A 147 -20.21 0.49 -2.48
N LEU A 148 -18.93 0.82 -2.31
CA LEU A 148 -17.91 -0.11 -1.83
C LEU A 148 -18.17 -0.55 -0.39
N VAL A 149 -18.43 0.38 0.53
CA VAL A 149 -18.61 0.04 1.95
C VAL A 149 -19.92 -0.71 2.23
N ASN A 150 -20.96 -0.46 1.44
CA ASN A 150 -22.21 -1.21 1.49
C ASN A 150 -22.19 -2.53 0.72
N GLY A 151 -21.19 -2.70 -0.16
CA GLY A 151 -20.94 -3.95 -0.87
C GLY A 151 -20.26 -4.99 0.02
N ASN A 152 -20.10 -6.18 -0.52
CA ASN A 152 -19.46 -7.31 0.16
C ASN A 152 -18.15 -7.76 -0.50
N GLU A 153 -17.60 -6.96 -1.39
CA GLU A 153 -16.32 -7.23 -2.05
C GLU A 153 -15.24 -6.27 -1.57
N THR A 154 -14.05 -6.79 -1.29
CA THR A 154 -12.93 -5.97 -0.81
C THR A 154 -11.58 -6.58 -1.14
N TYR A 155 -10.51 -5.79 -0.92
CA TYR A 155 -9.12 -6.20 -1.03
C TYR A 155 -8.42 -5.89 0.30
N PHE A 156 -7.66 -6.85 0.82
CA PHE A 156 -6.93 -6.65 2.07
C PHE A 156 -5.42 -6.59 1.84
N GLY A 157 -4.73 -5.85 2.70
CA GLY A 157 -3.27 -5.91 2.81
C GLY A 157 -2.52 -4.74 2.19
N ASN A 158 -3.19 -3.77 1.60
CA ASN A 158 -2.58 -2.53 1.07
C ASN A 158 -1.27 -2.77 0.30
N MET A 159 -1.25 -3.80 -0.55
CA MET A 159 -0.13 -4.15 -1.41
C MET A 159 -0.49 -3.86 -2.86
N ILE A 160 0.38 -3.13 -3.54
CA ILE A 160 0.18 -2.68 -4.92
C ILE A 160 1.50 -2.75 -5.67
N VAL A 161 1.46 -3.15 -6.94
CA VAL A 161 2.56 -3.02 -7.90
C VAL A 161 1.99 -2.40 -9.16
N THR A 162 2.56 -1.28 -9.62
CA THR A 162 2.03 -0.52 -10.75
C THR A 162 3.11 0.42 -11.34
N SER A 163 2.78 1.17 -12.39
CA SER A 163 3.64 2.24 -12.88
C SER A 163 3.84 3.31 -11.81
N LYS A 164 5.03 3.95 -11.81
CA LYS A 164 5.31 5.05 -10.86
C LYS A 164 4.30 6.20 -11.01
N GLU A 165 3.87 6.49 -12.23
CA GLU A 165 2.85 7.52 -12.49
C GLU A 165 1.51 7.19 -11.80
N LEU A 166 1.02 5.96 -11.92
CA LEU A 166 -0.24 5.55 -11.29
C LEU A 166 -0.12 5.48 -9.76
N PHE A 167 1.03 5.03 -9.27
CA PHE A 167 1.35 5.04 -7.84
C PHE A 167 1.30 6.48 -7.27
N ASP A 168 1.89 7.45 -7.96
CA ASP A 168 1.91 8.83 -7.52
C ASP A 168 0.50 9.46 -7.52
N LYS A 169 -0.31 9.15 -8.52
CA LYS A 169 -1.73 9.56 -8.55
C LYS A 169 -2.50 8.98 -7.36
N TYR A 170 -2.30 7.70 -7.06
CA TYR A 170 -2.93 7.05 -5.91
C TYR A 170 -2.52 7.69 -4.59
N LEU A 171 -1.23 7.92 -4.40
CA LEU A 171 -0.71 8.51 -3.17
C LEU A 171 -1.12 9.98 -3.00
N SER A 172 -1.27 10.72 -4.08
CA SER A 172 -1.77 12.10 -4.03
C SER A 172 -3.20 12.19 -3.47
N LEU A 173 -4.04 11.17 -3.69
CA LEU A 173 -5.39 11.10 -3.11
C LEU A 173 -5.36 10.81 -1.60
N ILE A 174 -4.43 9.97 -1.14
CA ILE A 174 -4.36 9.55 0.26
C ILE A 174 -3.78 10.66 1.16
N HIS A 175 -2.82 11.44 0.65
CA HIS A 175 -2.00 12.36 1.46
C HIS A 175 -2.32 13.84 1.23
N ILE A 176 -3.41 14.21 0.58
CA ILE A 176 -3.78 15.63 0.36
C ILE A 176 -4.43 16.26 1.60
N SER A 177 -4.75 15.50 2.61
CA SER A 177 -5.41 16.01 3.83
C SER A 177 -4.41 16.44 4.92
N GLU A 178 -3.33 17.16 4.58
CA GLU A 178 -2.53 17.90 5.55
C GLU A 178 -3.00 19.33 5.71
#